data_1d604d7ab36343cfbde23cf228e01844
#
_entry.id   1d604d7ab36343cfbde23cf228e01844
#
_cell.length_a   1.000
_cell.length_b   1.000
_cell.length_c   1.000
_cell.angle_alpha   90.00
_cell.angle_beta   90.00
_cell.angle_gamma   90.00
#
_symmetry.space_group_name_H-M   'P 1'
#
loop_
_entity.id
_entity.type
_entity.pdbx_description
1 polymer ?
#
loop_
_entity_poly.entity_id
_entity_poly.type
_entity_poly.pdbx_seq_one_letter_code
_entity_poly.pdbx_strand_id
1 'polypeptide(L)'
;VARFTAHEFGIPTTIARLSVPYGNNGGWPYYHLLMMQNRVPIDVHPERPNVYNPLHERDCLAKIPGLLAAATPEVTTVNFGGSQAVSIEEWCAYLQELTGFEPVFNENPKAFGSLQIDTTRLHALVGPTSVDWKDGIREMVQTLAPQLLKH
;
A
#
# COMPACT_ATOMS: atom_id res chain seq x y z
N VAL A 1 1.20 23.79 -3.18
CA VAL A 1 1.79 24.48 -2.01
C VAL A 1 3.21 24.01 -1.78
N ALA A 2 3.51 22.70 -1.42
CA ALA A 2 4.85 22.25 -1.05
C ALA A 2 5.95 22.63 -2.07
N ARG A 3 5.75 22.39 -3.39
CA ARG A 3 6.72 22.77 -4.42
C ARG A 3 6.99 24.27 -4.47
N PHE A 4 5.95 25.07 -4.37
CA PHE A 4 6.09 26.53 -4.39
C PHE A 4 6.89 27.01 -3.18
N THR A 5 6.54 26.52 -1.99
CA THR A 5 7.25 26.87 -0.75
C THR A 5 8.71 26.45 -0.78
N ALA A 6 9.00 25.22 -1.22
CA ALA A 6 10.36 24.72 -1.35
C ALA A 6 11.21 25.60 -2.27
N HIS A 7 10.69 25.94 -3.44
CA HIS A 7 11.36 26.77 -4.42
C HIS A 7 11.56 28.21 -3.95
N GLU A 8 10.51 28.83 -3.39
CA GLU A 8 10.54 30.21 -2.89
C GLU A 8 11.56 30.42 -1.77
N PHE A 9 11.67 29.46 -0.86
CA PHE A 9 12.54 29.54 0.32
C PHE A 9 13.83 28.72 0.20
N GLY A 10 14.10 28.07 -0.93
CA GLY A 10 15.30 27.25 -1.12
C GLY A 10 15.36 26.04 -0.19
N ILE A 11 14.22 25.48 0.23
CA ILE A 11 14.14 24.36 1.18
C ILE A 11 14.29 23.04 0.44
N PRO A 12 15.35 22.24 0.68
CA PRO A 12 15.46 20.91 0.11
C PRO A 12 14.23 20.05 0.49
N THR A 13 13.53 19.53 -0.52
CA THR A 13 12.25 18.85 -0.32
C THR A 13 12.15 17.59 -1.15
N THR A 14 11.61 16.52 -0.54
CA THR A 14 11.14 15.33 -1.26
C THR A 14 9.63 15.21 -1.12
N ILE A 15 8.92 15.08 -2.23
CA ILE A 15 7.49 14.76 -2.26
C ILE A 15 7.36 13.27 -2.57
N ALA A 16 7.00 12.47 -1.56
CA ALA A 16 6.69 11.06 -1.69
C ALA A 16 5.17 10.87 -1.86
N ARG A 17 4.73 10.48 -3.07
CA ARG A 17 3.33 10.19 -3.36
C ARG A 17 3.02 8.76 -2.94
N LEU A 18 2.41 8.62 -1.76
CA LEU A 18 2.15 7.34 -1.11
C LEU A 18 1.06 6.55 -1.84
N SER A 19 1.32 5.26 -2.07
CA SER A 19 0.34 4.29 -2.57
C SER A 19 -0.51 3.73 -1.41
N VAL A 20 -0.68 2.42 -1.30
CA VAL A 20 -1.51 1.74 -0.28
C VAL A 20 -0.64 1.29 0.90
N PRO A 21 -0.51 2.10 1.97
CA PRO A 21 0.23 1.67 3.15
C PRO A 21 -0.57 0.63 3.95
N TYR A 22 0.15 -0.34 4.54
CA TYR A 22 -0.43 -1.33 5.43
C TYR A 22 0.61 -1.85 6.42
N GLY A 23 0.15 -2.48 7.49
CA GLY A 23 1.00 -3.08 8.52
C GLY A 23 0.30 -3.19 9.86
N ASN A 24 1.06 -3.12 10.95
CA ASN A 24 0.54 -3.31 12.32
C ASN A 24 -0.37 -2.17 12.81
N ASN A 25 -0.53 -1.12 12.02
CA ASN A 25 -1.50 -0.03 12.26
C ASN A 25 -2.75 -0.12 11.37
N GLY A 26 -2.93 -1.21 10.62
CA GLY A 26 -4.07 -1.42 9.73
C GLY A 26 -3.72 -1.21 8.26
N GLY A 27 -4.61 -0.56 7.52
CA GLY A 27 -4.54 -0.33 6.08
C GLY A 27 -5.62 -1.09 5.30
N TRP A 28 -5.68 -0.89 3.99
CA TRP A 28 -6.75 -1.48 3.17
C TRP A 28 -6.88 -3.00 3.32
N PRO A 29 -5.81 -3.80 3.29
CA PRO A 29 -5.95 -5.24 3.48
C PRO A 29 -6.60 -5.61 4.82
N TYR A 30 -6.31 -4.86 5.89
CA TYR A 30 -6.94 -5.11 7.19
C TYR A 30 -8.42 -4.73 7.20
N TYR A 31 -8.78 -3.59 6.61
CA TYR A 31 -10.19 -3.19 6.51
C TYR A 31 -10.99 -4.18 5.65
N HIS A 32 -10.40 -4.68 4.55
CA HIS A 32 -11.04 -5.72 3.75
C HIS A 32 -11.22 -7.03 4.55
N LEU A 33 -10.25 -7.41 5.40
CA LEU A 33 -10.42 -8.55 6.30
C LEU A 33 -11.62 -8.36 7.24
N LEU A 34 -11.76 -7.18 7.83
CA LEU A 34 -12.92 -6.87 8.70
C LEU A 34 -14.24 -6.89 7.91
N MET A 35 -14.25 -6.42 6.67
CA MET A 35 -15.42 -6.50 5.79
C MET A 35 -15.76 -7.97 5.47
N MET A 36 -14.76 -8.80 5.14
CA MET A 36 -14.95 -10.23 4.90
C MET A 36 -15.52 -10.95 6.13
N GLN A 37 -14.98 -10.68 7.32
CA GLN A 37 -15.47 -11.23 8.58
C GLN A 37 -16.95 -10.89 8.82
N ASN A 38 -17.35 -9.66 8.53
CA ASN A 38 -18.71 -9.15 8.75
C ASN A 38 -19.62 -9.32 7.53
N ARG A 39 -19.17 -9.98 6.46
CA ARG A 39 -19.89 -10.14 5.19
C ARG A 39 -20.36 -8.82 4.57
N VAL A 40 -19.58 -7.76 4.77
CA VAL A 40 -19.79 -6.46 4.14
C VAL A 40 -19.16 -6.49 2.75
N PRO A 41 -19.89 -6.12 1.68
CA PRO A 41 -19.35 -6.09 0.33
C PRO A 41 -18.16 -5.10 0.20
N ILE A 42 -17.10 -5.55 -0.48
CA ILE A 42 -15.95 -4.74 -0.83
C ILE A 42 -16.20 -4.12 -2.20
N ASP A 43 -16.25 -2.80 -2.27
CA ASP A 43 -16.40 -2.09 -3.54
C ASP A 43 -15.14 -2.24 -4.39
N VAL A 44 -15.30 -2.69 -5.63
CA VAL A 44 -14.25 -2.80 -6.63
C VAL A 44 -14.67 -2.12 -7.93
N HIS A 45 -13.73 -1.53 -8.64
CA HIS A 45 -14.02 -0.96 -9.95
C HIS A 45 -14.33 -2.08 -10.97
N PRO A 46 -15.29 -1.89 -11.90
CA PRO A 46 -15.65 -2.92 -12.89
C PRO A 46 -14.49 -3.34 -13.80
N GLU A 47 -13.53 -2.44 -14.06
CA GLU A 47 -12.31 -2.75 -14.81
C GLU A 47 -11.32 -3.51 -13.91
N ARG A 48 -11.49 -4.81 -13.84
CA ARG A 48 -10.73 -5.73 -12.97
C ARG A 48 -9.56 -6.36 -13.72
N PRO A 49 -8.47 -6.82 -13.01
CA PRO A 49 -8.27 -6.72 -11.55
C PRO A 49 -7.92 -5.29 -11.08
N ASN A 50 -8.26 -4.97 -9.83
CA ASN A 50 -7.96 -3.66 -9.26
C ASN A 50 -6.58 -3.66 -8.60
N VAL A 51 -5.54 -3.30 -9.35
CA VAL A 51 -4.13 -3.44 -9.01
C VAL A 51 -3.54 -2.19 -8.36
N TYR A 52 -2.76 -2.38 -7.31
CA TYR A 52 -2.05 -1.33 -6.57
C TYR A 52 -0.63 -1.78 -6.19
N ASN A 53 0.15 -0.90 -5.56
CA ASN A 53 1.47 -1.21 -5.01
C ASN A 53 1.42 -1.09 -3.47
N PRO A 54 0.95 -2.13 -2.74
CA PRO A 54 0.87 -2.07 -1.28
C PRO A 54 2.27 -1.93 -0.67
N LEU A 55 2.40 -1.01 0.29
CA LEU A 55 3.65 -0.67 0.96
C LEU A 55 3.56 -1.03 2.44
N HIS A 56 4.36 -2.02 2.86
CA HIS A 56 4.43 -2.40 4.27
C HIS A 56 5.11 -1.33 5.11
N GLU A 57 4.63 -1.10 6.34
CA GLU A 57 5.14 -0.04 7.22
C GLU A 57 6.65 -0.16 7.51
N ARG A 58 7.21 -1.37 7.60
CA ARG A 58 8.66 -1.57 7.78
C ARG A 58 9.46 -1.01 6.60
N ASP A 59 9.01 -1.24 5.38
CA ASP A 59 9.65 -0.67 4.19
C ASP A 59 9.42 0.85 4.13
N CYS A 60 8.24 1.32 4.53
CA CYS A 60 7.98 2.75 4.64
C CYS A 60 9.02 3.42 5.54
N LEU A 61 9.21 2.91 6.76
CA LEU A 61 10.18 3.45 7.73
C LEU A 61 11.63 3.32 7.24
N ALA A 62 11.99 2.18 6.65
CA ALA A 62 13.34 1.94 6.15
C ALA A 62 13.76 2.88 5.01
N LYS A 63 12.80 3.37 4.20
CA LYS A 63 13.07 4.24 3.05
C LYS A 63 13.11 5.74 3.41
N ILE A 64 12.52 6.16 4.53
CA ILE A 64 12.45 7.57 4.92
C ILE A 64 13.84 8.24 4.97
N PRO A 65 14.88 7.68 5.58
CA PRO A 65 16.20 8.34 5.61
C PRO A 65 16.75 8.62 4.21
N GLY A 66 16.64 7.66 3.29
CA GLY A 66 17.07 7.84 1.91
C GLY A 66 16.23 8.86 1.14
N LEU A 67 14.94 8.92 1.38
CA LEU A 67 14.05 9.93 0.78
C LEU A 67 14.37 11.34 1.30
N LEU A 68 14.74 11.48 2.57
CA LEU A 68 15.21 12.75 3.13
C LEU A 68 16.55 13.16 2.51
N ALA A 69 17.49 12.21 2.35
CA ALA A 69 18.79 12.48 1.72
C ALA A 69 18.66 12.86 0.23
N ALA A 70 17.59 12.42 -0.44
CA ALA A 70 17.29 12.75 -1.84
C ALA A 70 16.60 14.11 -2.02
N ALA A 71 16.38 14.87 -0.95
CA ALA A 71 15.73 16.17 -1.01
C ALA A 71 16.59 17.21 -1.73
N THR A 72 15.98 17.99 -2.61
CA THR A 72 16.63 19.09 -3.35
C THR A 72 15.76 20.35 -3.33
N PRO A 73 16.35 21.56 -3.53
CA PRO A 73 15.57 22.78 -3.67
C PRO A 73 14.62 22.77 -4.88
N GLU A 74 14.95 22.04 -5.95
CA GLU A 74 14.11 21.85 -7.14
C GLU A 74 12.98 20.85 -6.91
N VAL A 75 12.91 20.27 -5.73
CA VAL A 75 11.92 19.28 -5.27
C VAL A 75 11.98 17.92 -5.97
N THR A 76 12.62 16.99 -5.31
CA THR A 76 12.55 15.57 -5.71
C THR A 76 11.13 15.02 -5.51
N THR A 77 10.55 14.44 -6.55
CA THR A 77 9.22 13.80 -6.45
C THR A 77 9.30 12.34 -6.85
N VAL A 78 8.76 11.46 -6.01
CA VAL A 78 8.73 10.01 -6.26
C VAL A 78 7.35 9.42 -5.98
N ASN A 79 7.00 8.36 -6.71
CA ASN A 79 5.90 7.49 -6.31
C ASN A 79 6.43 6.55 -5.22
N PHE A 80 5.74 6.51 -4.08
CA PHE A 80 6.17 5.76 -2.91
C PHE A 80 5.19 4.62 -2.64
N GLY A 81 5.54 3.43 -3.09
CA GLY A 81 4.77 2.20 -2.94
C GLY A 81 5.65 0.98 -2.92
N GLY A 82 5.04 -0.18 -2.70
CA GLY A 82 5.72 -1.46 -2.73
C GLY A 82 6.23 -1.80 -4.13
N SER A 83 7.31 -2.59 -4.19
CA SER A 83 7.89 -3.07 -5.46
C SER A 83 7.02 -4.10 -6.16
N GLN A 84 6.10 -4.73 -5.43
CA GLN A 84 5.15 -5.71 -5.96
C GLN A 84 3.83 -5.03 -6.29
N ALA A 85 3.29 -5.32 -7.47
CA ALA A 85 1.93 -4.93 -7.86
C ALA A 85 0.98 -6.07 -7.46
N VAL A 86 -0.07 -5.75 -6.72
CA VAL A 86 -1.01 -6.72 -6.13
C VAL A 86 -2.42 -6.17 -6.24
N SER A 87 -3.37 -7.00 -6.66
CA SER A 87 -4.78 -6.60 -6.75
C SER A 87 -5.52 -6.78 -5.41
N ILE A 88 -6.66 -6.07 -5.29
CA ILE A 88 -7.60 -6.26 -4.18
C ILE A 88 -8.02 -7.73 -4.13
N GLU A 89 -8.28 -8.31 -5.29
CA GLU A 89 -8.70 -9.69 -5.43
C GLU A 89 -7.64 -10.68 -4.92
N GLU A 90 -6.36 -10.43 -5.23
CA GLU A 90 -5.26 -11.29 -4.79
C GLU A 90 -5.07 -11.24 -3.28
N TRP A 91 -5.04 -10.05 -2.66
CA TRP A 91 -4.88 -10.01 -1.22
C TRP A 91 -6.12 -10.49 -0.47
N CYS A 92 -7.33 -10.30 -1.00
CA CYS A 92 -8.53 -10.89 -0.41
C CYS A 92 -8.53 -12.42 -0.51
N ALA A 93 -8.09 -12.98 -1.64
CA ALA A 93 -7.92 -14.44 -1.77
C ALA A 93 -6.91 -14.98 -0.75
N TYR A 94 -5.80 -14.29 -0.54
CA TYR A 94 -4.81 -14.68 0.46
C TYR A 94 -5.35 -14.54 1.90
N LEU A 95 -6.10 -13.50 2.19
CA LEU A 95 -6.78 -13.34 3.48
C LEU A 95 -7.79 -14.48 3.72
N GLN A 96 -8.50 -14.93 2.68
CA GLN A 96 -9.38 -16.11 2.74
C GLN A 96 -8.59 -17.40 3.02
N GLU A 97 -7.43 -17.57 2.43
CA GLU A 97 -6.53 -18.71 2.75
C GLU A 97 -6.16 -18.72 4.23
N LEU A 98 -5.80 -17.55 4.78
CA LEU A 98 -5.37 -17.40 6.17
C LEU A 98 -6.51 -17.56 7.19
N THR A 99 -7.71 -17.09 6.86
CA THR A 99 -8.79 -16.92 7.87
C THR A 99 -10.06 -17.71 7.57
N GLY A 100 -10.28 -18.12 6.33
CA GLY A 100 -11.50 -18.80 5.89
C GLY A 100 -12.68 -17.89 5.56
N PHE A 101 -12.57 -16.58 5.78
CA PHE A 101 -13.63 -15.65 5.38
C PHE A 101 -13.60 -15.43 3.87
N GLU A 102 -14.77 -15.53 3.24
CA GLU A 102 -14.92 -15.30 1.80
C GLU A 102 -15.16 -13.82 1.51
N PRO A 103 -14.45 -13.23 0.52
CA PRO A 103 -14.74 -11.86 0.09
C PRO A 103 -16.07 -11.82 -0.70
N VAL A 104 -16.86 -10.79 -0.44
CA VAL A 104 -18.01 -10.42 -1.27
C VAL A 104 -17.66 -9.14 -2.01
N PHE A 105 -17.51 -9.20 -3.34
CA PHE A 105 -17.21 -8.02 -4.14
C PHE A 105 -18.50 -7.38 -4.69
N ASN A 106 -18.57 -6.05 -4.63
CA ASN A 106 -19.59 -5.23 -5.25
C ASN A 106 -18.94 -4.36 -6.33
N GLU A 107 -19.37 -4.52 -7.58
CA GLU A 107 -18.89 -3.69 -8.68
C GLU A 107 -19.49 -2.28 -8.57
N ASN A 108 -18.60 -1.29 -8.40
CA ASN A 108 -18.97 0.10 -8.25
C ASN A 108 -18.11 0.99 -9.17
N PRO A 109 -18.69 1.61 -10.22
CA PRO A 109 -17.93 2.49 -11.12
C PRO A 109 -17.35 3.73 -10.44
N LYS A 110 -17.79 4.04 -9.21
CA LYS A 110 -17.24 5.13 -8.38
C LYS A 110 -16.11 4.69 -7.46
N ALA A 111 -15.85 3.37 -7.36
CA ALA A 111 -14.68 2.86 -6.65
C ALA A 111 -13.40 3.29 -7.37
N PHE A 112 -12.30 3.33 -6.63
CA PHE A 112 -11.00 3.61 -7.25
C PHE A 112 -10.64 2.49 -8.24
N GLY A 113 -10.33 2.87 -9.47
CA GLY A 113 -9.75 1.96 -10.44
C GLY A 113 -8.30 1.59 -10.10
N SER A 114 -7.70 0.70 -10.87
CA SER A 114 -6.29 0.32 -10.71
C SER A 114 -5.38 1.54 -10.69
N LEU A 115 -4.45 1.56 -9.74
CA LEU A 115 -3.40 2.56 -9.62
C LEU A 115 -2.05 1.86 -9.39
N GLN A 116 -1.61 1.12 -10.40
CA GLN A 116 -0.26 0.60 -10.44
C GLN A 116 0.70 1.75 -10.74
N ILE A 117 1.63 2.02 -9.82
CA ILE A 117 2.57 3.14 -9.91
C ILE A 117 3.91 2.70 -10.49
N ASP A 118 4.56 3.61 -11.22
CA ASP A 118 5.96 3.43 -11.62
C ASP A 118 6.87 3.71 -10.43
N THR A 119 7.61 2.69 -9.98
CA THR A 119 8.56 2.74 -8.87
C THR A 119 10.02 2.88 -9.31
N THR A 120 10.31 3.02 -10.60
CA THR A 120 11.68 3.08 -11.13
C THR A 120 12.53 4.14 -10.44
N ARG A 121 12.01 5.35 -10.30
CA ARG A 121 12.72 6.44 -9.61
C ARG A 121 12.92 6.17 -8.12
N LEU A 122 11.94 5.59 -7.45
CA LEU A 122 12.05 5.18 -6.06
C LEU A 122 13.20 4.17 -5.88
N HIS A 123 13.24 3.13 -6.74
CA HIS A 123 14.27 2.10 -6.68
C HIS A 123 15.67 2.67 -6.95
N ALA A 124 15.80 3.63 -7.87
CA ALA A 124 17.07 4.29 -8.15
C ALA A 124 17.58 5.11 -6.94
N LEU A 125 16.69 5.72 -6.16
CA LEU A 125 17.05 6.55 -5.01
C LEU A 125 17.29 5.75 -3.73
N VAL A 126 16.43 4.77 -3.43
CA VAL A 126 16.40 4.10 -2.11
C VAL A 126 16.30 2.58 -2.20
N GLY A 127 16.42 2.01 -3.40
CA GLY A 127 16.31 0.57 -3.64
C GLY A 127 14.89 0.04 -3.55
N PRO A 128 14.67 -1.23 -3.97
CA PRO A 128 13.37 -1.89 -3.90
C PRO A 128 12.94 -2.13 -2.44
N THR A 129 11.64 -2.37 -2.24
CA THR A 129 11.10 -2.83 -0.95
C THR A 129 11.53 -4.27 -0.66
N SER A 130 11.62 -4.63 0.61
CA SER A 130 12.14 -5.93 1.08
C SER A 130 11.07 -6.87 1.61
N VAL A 131 9.92 -6.35 2.00
CA VAL A 131 8.82 -7.14 2.56
C VAL A 131 7.98 -7.73 1.42
N ASP A 132 7.93 -9.05 1.31
CA ASP A 132 6.96 -9.71 0.45
C ASP A 132 5.53 -9.41 0.95
N TRP A 133 4.62 -9.12 0.02
CA TRP A 133 3.28 -8.68 0.39
C TRP A 133 2.48 -9.75 1.17
N LYS A 134 2.69 -11.03 0.89
CA LYS A 134 2.04 -12.13 1.64
C LYS A 134 2.58 -12.21 3.07
N ASP A 135 3.89 -12.09 3.22
CA ASP A 135 4.52 -12.09 4.55
C ASP A 135 4.05 -10.89 5.36
N GLY A 136 4.00 -9.70 4.75
CA GLY A 136 3.49 -8.50 5.39
C GLY A 136 2.02 -8.60 5.80
N ILE A 137 1.15 -9.16 4.95
CA ILE A 137 -0.27 -9.39 5.29
C ILE A 137 -0.39 -10.43 6.42
N ARG A 138 0.37 -11.51 6.37
CA ARG A 138 0.37 -12.51 7.44
C ARG A 138 0.79 -11.90 8.77
N GLU A 139 1.88 -11.11 8.79
CA GLU A 139 2.35 -10.41 9.98
C GLU A 139 1.27 -9.45 10.53
N MET A 140 0.63 -8.69 9.66
CA MET A 140 -0.47 -7.79 10.01
C MET A 140 -1.63 -8.54 10.69
N VAL A 141 -2.07 -9.66 10.11
CA VAL A 141 -3.16 -10.47 10.69
C VAL A 141 -2.73 -11.09 12.03
N GLN A 142 -1.51 -11.61 12.12
CA GLN A 142 -0.95 -12.15 13.36
C GLN A 142 -0.89 -11.13 14.49
N THR A 143 -0.65 -9.87 14.16
CA THR A 143 -0.54 -8.79 15.15
C THR A 143 -1.89 -8.22 15.54
N LEU A 144 -2.75 -7.92 14.56
CA LEU A 144 -4.00 -7.19 14.80
C LEU A 144 -5.20 -8.09 15.10
N ALA A 145 -5.20 -9.31 14.57
CA ALA A 145 -6.34 -10.22 14.66
C ALA A 145 -5.92 -11.70 14.67
N PRO A 146 -4.99 -12.12 15.57
CA PRO A 146 -4.47 -13.49 15.59
C PRO A 146 -5.58 -14.54 15.79
N GLN A 147 -6.67 -14.17 16.45
CA GLN A 147 -7.84 -15.04 16.67
C GLN A 147 -8.62 -15.37 15.40
N LEU A 148 -8.38 -14.67 14.29
CA LEU A 148 -9.04 -14.92 13.00
C LEU A 148 -8.28 -15.90 12.11
N LEU A 149 -7.04 -16.25 12.47
CA LEU A 149 -6.25 -17.21 11.71
C LEU A 149 -6.85 -18.62 11.87
N LYS A 150 -6.85 -19.37 10.76
CA LYS A 150 -7.16 -20.81 10.81
C LYS A 150 -6.09 -21.55 11.62
N HIS A 151 -6.53 -22.48 12.43
CA HIS A 151 -5.70 -23.44 13.15
C HIS A 151 -5.36 -24.65 12.28
#